data_37bb220a8866af67a0ae61071ea9d7d2
#
_entry.id   37bb220a8866af67a0ae61071ea9d7d2
#
_cell.length_a   1.000
_cell.length_b   1.000
_cell.length_c   1.000
_cell.angle_alpha   90.00
_cell.angle_beta   90.00
_cell.angle_gamma   90.00
#
_symmetry.space_group_name_H-M   'P 1'
#
loop_
_entity.id
_entity.type
_entity.pdbx_description
1 polymer ?
#
loop_
_entity_poly.entity_id
_entity_poly.type
_entity_poly.pdbx_seq_one_letter_code
_entity_poly.pdbx_strand_id
1 'polypeptide(L)'
;LVARSPSGQAAAWPVVETVQTDGICTEVLAPAPQLDADLAADAVHAALRLAGELDVTGVLAVEMFEVVDAGGAAFRVNELAMRPHNSGHWSMDGAVTGQFEQHLRAVLDLPLGSPRPHERWTVMANVLGGDYPDLYPTYRHVMARDPEAKVHMYGKGVRPGRKIGHVNVRGDDLADLRERAAHAADYIQGVVTE
;
A
#
# COMPACT_ATOMS: atom_id res chain seq x y z
N LEU A 1 -0.96 7.35 4.98
CA LEU A 1 -0.24 6.61 6.00
C LEU A 1 0.73 7.54 6.71
N VAL A 2 0.73 7.56 8.03
CA VAL A 2 1.65 8.36 8.85
C VAL A 2 2.24 7.51 9.96
N ALA A 3 3.42 7.90 10.45
CA ALA A 3 4.02 7.32 11.63
C ALA A 3 4.32 8.44 12.64
N ARG A 4 4.13 8.15 13.92
CA ARG A 4 4.44 9.09 15.02
C ARG A 4 5.09 8.33 16.18
N SER A 5 6.13 8.94 16.77
CA SER A 5 6.79 8.41 17.97
C SER A 5 6.26 9.06 19.26
N PRO A 6 6.49 8.47 20.44
CA PRO A 6 6.14 9.08 21.73
C PRO A 6 6.74 10.46 21.94
N SER A 7 7.95 10.70 21.46
CA SER A 7 8.60 12.02 21.50
C SER A 7 8.01 13.06 20.56
N GLY A 8 7.02 12.69 19.74
CA GLY A 8 6.31 13.59 18.85
C GLY A 8 6.94 13.74 17.45
N GLN A 9 7.99 12.96 17.11
CA GLN A 9 8.43 12.89 15.73
C GLN A 9 7.30 12.34 14.86
N ALA A 10 7.10 12.89 13.66
CA ALA A 10 6.10 12.39 12.73
C ALA A 10 6.62 12.37 11.31
N ALA A 11 6.21 11.38 10.52
CA ALA A 11 6.53 11.23 9.11
C ALA A 11 5.30 10.70 8.36
N ALA A 12 5.08 11.20 7.14
CA ALA A 12 3.98 10.79 6.28
C ALA A 12 4.53 10.25 4.95
N TRP A 13 4.00 9.12 4.49
CA TRP A 13 4.17 8.69 3.09
C TRP A 13 3.23 9.49 2.19
N PRO A 14 3.48 9.52 0.87
CA PRO A 14 2.54 10.12 -0.06
C PRO A 14 1.15 9.48 0.07
N VAL A 15 0.14 10.25 -0.31
CA VAL A 15 -1.22 9.72 -0.46
C VAL A 15 -1.23 8.68 -1.57
N VAL A 16 -1.94 7.59 -1.35
CA VAL A 16 -2.07 6.49 -2.31
C VAL A 16 -3.52 6.33 -2.73
N GLU A 17 -3.74 5.86 -3.95
CA GLU A 17 -5.05 5.41 -4.39
C GLU A 17 -5.21 3.92 -4.13
N THR A 18 -6.37 3.52 -3.61
CA THR A 18 -6.73 2.12 -3.44
C THR A 18 -7.89 1.75 -4.34
N VAL A 19 -7.69 0.72 -5.16
CA VAL A 19 -8.75 0.18 -6.04
C VAL A 19 -9.47 -0.95 -5.32
N GLN A 20 -10.79 -0.86 -5.28
CA GLN A 20 -11.65 -1.86 -4.66
C GLN A 20 -12.40 -2.65 -5.73
N THR A 21 -12.42 -3.98 -5.61
CA THR A 21 -13.25 -4.87 -6.42
C THR A 21 -14.07 -5.74 -5.48
N ASP A 22 -15.38 -5.71 -5.61
CA ASP A 22 -16.32 -6.45 -4.75
C ASP A 22 -16.06 -6.22 -3.24
N GLY A 23 -15.73 -4.99 -2.85
CA GLY A 23 -15.46 -4.61 -1.47
C GLY A 23 -14.08 -5.03 -0.94
N ILE A 24 -13.21 -5.58 -1.80
CA ILE A 24 -11.84 -6.00 -1.44
C ILE A 24 -10.86 -5.08 -2.15
N CYS A 25 -9.91 -4.48 -1.40
CA CYS A 25 -8.81 -3.77 -2.03
C CYS A 25 -7.96 -4.75 -2.84
N THR A 26 -7.90 -4.55 -4.14
CA THR A 26 -7.13 -5.38 -5.09
C THR A 26 -5.82 -4.74 -5.48
N GLU A 27 -5.76 -3.41 -5.55
CA GLU A 27 -4.60 -2.67 -6.02
C GLU A 27 -4.34 -1.42 -5.16
N VAL A 28 -3.09 -1.01 -5.04
CA VAL A 28 -2.67 0.28 -4.48
C VAL A 28 -1.71 0.95 -5.45
N LEU A 29 -2.00 2.20 -5.79
CA LEU A 29 -1.16 3.05 -6.65
C LEU A 29 -0.46 4.10 -5.77
N ALA A 30 0.84 4.10 -5.76
CA ALA A 30 1.65 4.98 -4.92
C ALA A 30 2.65 5.80 -5.76
N PRO A 31 2.56 7.14 -5.71
CA PRO A 31 1.49 7.97 -5.13
C PRO A 31 0.16 7.89 -5.90
N ALA A 32 -0.91 8.50 -5.38
CA ALA A 32 -2.20 8.57 -6.07
C ALA A 32 -2.07 9.36 -7.40
N PRO A 33 -2.40 8.76 -8.58
CA PRO A 33 -1.95 9.31 -9.86
C PRO A 33 -2.70 10.56 -10.33
N GLN A 34 -3.93 10.74 -9.93
CA GLN A 34 -4.77 11.85 -10.38
C GLN A 34 -5.18 12.81 -9.26
N LEU A 35 -4.64 12.60 -8.06
CA LEU A 35 -4.96 13.43 -6.92
C LEU A 35 -4.29 14.80 -7.06
N ASP A 36 -5.10 15.85 -6.89
CA ASP A 36 -4.61 17.21 -6.86
C ASP A 36 -3.57 17.41 -5.73
N ALA A 37 -2.53 18.19 -6.00
CA ALA A 37 -1.42 18.36 -5.07
C ALA A 37 -1.81 19.07 -3.76
N ASP A 38 -2.71 20.07 -3.83
CA ASP A 38 -3.19 20.78 -2.65
C ASP A 38 -4.08 19.86 -1.82
N LEU A 39 -4.96 19.10 -2.48
CA LEU A 39 -5.81 18.12 -1.82
C LEU A 39 -4.97 16.99 -1.17
N ALA A 40 -3.90 16.54 -1.83
CA ALA A 40 -2.97 15.58 -1.27
C ALA A 40 -2.28 16.13 0.00
N ALA A 41 -1.85 17.40 -0.04
CA ALA A 41 -1.25 18.08 1.11
C ALA A 41 -2.25 18.19 2.27
N ASP A 42 -3.48 18.55 2.00
CA ASP A 42 -4.55 18.64 3.00
C ASP A 42 -4.83 17.27 3.66
N ALA A 43 -4.85 16.19 2.88
CA ALA A 43 -5.00 14.84 3.42
C ALA A 43 -3.83 14.45 4.34
N VAL A 44 -2.60 14.77 3.95
CA VAL A 44 -1.41 14.53 4.77
C VAL A 44 -1.47 15.34 6.07
N HIS A 45 -1.80 16.63 6.01
CA HIS A 45 -1.94 17.48 7.19
C HIS A 45 -3.04 16.97 8.12
N ALA A 46 -4.18 16.57 7.59
CA ALA A 46 -5.27 15.99 8.38
C ALA A 46 -4.83 14.70 9.09
N ALA A 47 -4.12 13.80 8.39
CA ALA A 47 -3.64 12.54 8.97
C ALA A 47 -2.59 12.78 10.07
N LEU A 48 -1.66 13.72 9.86
CA LEU A 48 -0.65 14.09 10.87
C LEU A 48 -1.30 14.72 12.11
N ARG A 49 -2.30 15.59 11.91
CA ARG A 49 -3.06 16.20 13.01
C ARG A 49 -3.82 15.14 13.79
N LEU A 50 -4.51 14.22 13.13
CA LEU A 50 -5.21 13.10 13.77
C LEU A 50 -4.25 12.24 14.60
N ALA A 51 -3.06 11.90 14.05
CA ALA A 51 -2.04 11.15 14.78
C ALA A 51 -1.57 11.89 16.05
N GLY A 52 -1.44 13.22 15.99
CA GLY A 52 -1.07 14.03 17.14
C GLY A 52 -2.20 14.13 18.19
N GLU A 53 -3.42 14.45 17.78
CA GLU A 53 -4.58 14.60 18.68
C GLU A 53 -4.98 13.29 19.37
N LEU A 54 -4.80 12.15 18.69
CA LEU A 54 -5.06 10.82 19.24
C LEU A 54 -3.86 10.22 19.99
N ASP A 55 -2.74 10.95 20.09
CA ASP A 55 -1.50 10.50 20.72
C ASP A 55 -1.00 9.14 20.19
N VAL A 56 -1.12 8.93 18.88
CA VAL A 56 -0.75 7.68 18.23
C VAL A 56 0.74 7.42 18.39
N THR A 57 1.08 6.20 18.79
CA THR A 57 2.46 5.67 18.76
C THR A 57 2.55 4.53 17.75
N GLY A 58 3.39 4.68 16.73
CA GLY A 58 3.50 3.74 15.63
C GLY A 58 2.92 4.28 14.32
N VAL A 59 2.42 3.39 13.47
CA VAL A 59 1.80 3.72 12.19
C VAL A 59 0.29 3.88 12.36
N LEU A 60 -0.25 4.96 11.78
CA LEU A 60 -1.67 5.19 11.56
C LEU A 60 -1.95 5.22 10.06
N ALA A 61 -2.88 4.40 9.60
CA ALA A 61 -3.52 4.53 8.30
C ALA A 61 -4.85 5.28 8.45
N VAL A 62 -5.07 6.28 7.60
CA VAL A 62 -6.35 6.99 7.48
C VAL A 62 -6.89 6.68 6.10
N GLU A 63 -7.96 5.90 6.03
CA GLU A 63 -8.69 5.68 4.78
C GLU A 63 -9.67 6.83 4.56
N MET A 64 -9.68 7.37 3.34
CA MET A 64 -10.50 8.51 2.97
C MET A 64 -11.19 8.26 1.64
N PHE A 65 -12.39 8.79 1.49
CA PHE A 65 -13.04 8.96 0.20
C PHE A 65 -12.82 10.38 -0.30
N GLU A 66 -12.33 10.52 -1.52
CA GLU A 66 -12.45 11.77 -2.26
C GLU A 66 -13.90 11.95 -2.69
N VAL A 67 -14.47 13.09 -2.36
CA VAL A 67 -15.83 13.47 -2.76
C VAL A 67 -15.78 14.79 -3.50
N VAL A 68 -16.50 14.88 -4.61
CA VAL A 68 -16.62 16.11 -5.40
C VAL A 68 -18.07 16.56 -5.32
N ASP A 69 -18.28 17.75 -4.79
CA ASP A 69 -19.60 18.39 -4.73
C ASP A 69 -19.56 19.85 -5.25
N ALA A 70 -20.64 20.59 -5.05
CA ALA A 70 -20.73 21.98 -5.48
C ALA A 70 -19.68 22.92 -4.81
N GLY A 71 -19.08 22.50 -3.71
CA GLY A 71 -18.01 23.21 -3.00
C GLY A 71 -16.60 22.85 -3.47
N GLY A 72 -16.46 21.88 -4.40
CA GLY A 72 -15.18 21.37 -4.88
C GLY A 72 -14.87 19.97 -4.37
N ALA A 73 -13.61 19.56 -4.57
CA ALA A 73 -13.11 18.27 -4.08
C ALA A 73 -12.76 18.37 -2.58
N ALA A 74 -13.10 17.33 -1.83
CA ALA A 74 -12.81 17.22 -0.40
C ALA A 74 -12.63 15.76 0.02
N PHE A 75 -12.05 15.51 1.19
CA PHE A 75 -11.97 14.18 1.76
C PHE A 75 -12.99 13.94 2.86
N ARG A 76 -13.49 12.71 2.91
CA ARG A 76 -14.25 12.17 4.05
C ARG A 76 -13.53 10.96 4.60
N VAL A 77 -13.26 10.97 5.91
CA VAL A 77 -12.64 9.84 6.60
C VAL A 77 -13.61 8.66 6.60
N ASN A 78 -13.10 7.50 6.17
CA ASN A 78 -13.80 6.23 6.21
C ASN A 78 -13.40 5.42 7.45
N GLU A 79 -12.10 5.14 7.59
CA GLU A 79 -11.59 4.25 8.65
C GLU A 79 -10.25 4.76 9.18
N LEU A 80 -9.98 4.48 10.45
CA LEU A 80 -8.68 4.67 11.11
C LEU A 80 -8.14 3.30 11.53
N ALA A 81 -6.90 2.98 11.13
CA ALA A 81 -6.22 1.76 11.54
C ALA A 81 -4.87 2.09 12.20
N MET A 82 -4.79 1.95 13.53
CA MET A 82 -3.56 2.23 14.31
C MET A 82 -2.59 1.05 14.26
N ARG A 83 -2.14 0.69 13.09
CA ARG A 83 -1.23 -0.42 12.80
C ARG A 83 -0.71 -0.32 11.38
N PRO A 84 0.38 -1.07 11.01
CA PRO A 84 0.69 -1.30 9.60
C PRO A 84 -0.55 -1.78 8.84
N HIS A 85 -0.73 -1.25 7.63
CA HIS A 85 -1.97 -1.39 6.87
C HIS A 85 -1.72 -1.92 5.46
N ASN A 86 -2.75 -2.52 4.85
CA ASN A 86 -2.66 -3.06 3.50
C ASN A 86 -2.28 -1.98 2.48
N SER A 87 -2.86 -0.78 2.59
CA SER A 87 -2.50 0.35 1.72
C SER A 87 -1.05 0.85 1.86
N GLY A 88 -0.31 0.37 2.86
CA GLY A 88 1.10 0.69 3.08
C GLY A 88 2.08 -0.40 2.63
N HIS A 89 1.61 -1.54 2.12
CA HIS A 89 2.51 -2.64 1.73
C HIS A 89 3.43 -2.29 0.55
N TRP A 90 3.00 -1.40 -0.35
CA TRP A 90 3.84 -0.87 -1.42
C TRP A 90 5.16 -0.31 -0.90
N SER A 91 5.16 0.28 0.31
CA SER A 91 6.31 0.95 0.89
C SER A 91 7.44 0.00 1.27
N MET A 92 7.19 -1.31 1.32
CA MET A 92 8.22 -2.31 1.63
C MET A 92 9.33 -2.33 0.58
N ASP A 93 8.97 -2.10 -0.69
CA ASP A 93 9.91 -2.08 -1.80
C ASP A 93 9.93 -0.72 -2.50
N GLY A 94 8.88 0.08 -2.35
CA GLY A 94 8.68 1.34 -3.06
C GLY A 94 9.14 2.58 -2.30
N ALA A 95 9.46 2.50 -1.01
CA ALA A 95 9.94 3.63 -0.21
C ALA A 95 11.29 3.34 0.46
N VAL A 96 12.03 4.41 0.78
CA VAL A 96 13.32 4.32 1.49
C VAL A 96 13.14 3.63 2.85
N THR A 97 12.03 3.93 3.55
CA THR A 97 11.67 3.26 4.79
C THR A 97 10.24 2.72 4.66
N GLY A 98 10.11 1.42 4.72
CA GLY A 98 8.83 0.72 4.65
C GLY A 98 8.04 0.86 5.96
N GLN A 99 6.73 0.61 5.88
CA GLN A 99 5.83 0.82 7.02
C GLN A 99 6.16 -0.02 8.25
N PHE A 100 6.66 -1.23 8.09
CA PHE A 100 6.99 -2.11 9.23
C PHE A 100 8.23 -1.61 9.96
N GLU A 101 9.28 -1.23 9.24
CA GLU A 101 10.48 -0.62 9.82
C GLU A 101 10.13 0.68 10.54
N GLN A 102 9.35 1.55 9.87
CA GLN A 102 8.95 2.81 10.45
C GLN A 102 8.08 2.65 11.69
N HIS A 103 7.20 1.63 11.69
CA HIS A 103 6.40 1.29 12.87
C HIS A 103 7.29 0.92 14.06
N LEU A 104 8.29 0.06 13.82
CA LEU A 104 9.25 -0.32 14.87
C LEU A 104 10.08 0.87 15.36
N ARG A 105 10.56 1.73 14.46
CA ARG A 105 11.26 2.96 14.84
C ARG A 105 10.37 3.86 15.71
N ALA A 106 9.11 4.03 15.30
CA ALA A 106 8.15 4.87 16.02
C ALA A 106 7.85 4.32 17.43
N VAL A 107 7.55 3.01 17.58
CA VAL A 107 7.19 2.45 18.89
C VAL A 107 8.38 2.33 19.86
N LEU A 108 9.59 2.28 19.33
CA LEU A 108 10.83 2.27 20.10
C LEU A 108 11.42 3.67 20.33
N ASP A 109 10.71 4.71 19.90
CA ASP A 109 11.15 6.12 19.93
C ASP A 109 12.51 6.35 19.28
N LEU A 110 12.83 5.59 18.23
CA LEU A 110 14.01 5.77 17.41
C LEU A 110 13.78 6.89 16.38
N PRO A 111 14.85 7.51 15.83
CA PRO A 111 14.72 8.46 14.75
C PRO A 111 13.96 7.86 13.57
N LEU A 112 12.89 8.55 13.11
CA LEU A 112 12.11 8.09 11.98
C LEU A 112 12.92 8.13 10.69
N GLY A 113 12.72 7.14 9.83
CA GLY A 113 13.34 7.05 8.53
C GLY A 113 12.60 7.87 7.48
N SER A 114 13.21 8.03 6.31
CA SER A 114 12.63 8.77 5.19
C SER A 114 11.49 7.98 4.54
N PRO A 115 10.27 8.53 4.44
CA PRO A 115 9.15 7.89 3.74
C PRO A 115 9.19 8.11 2.21
N ARG A 116 10.26 8.71 1.67
CA ARG A 116 10.38 9.09 0.27
C ARG A 116 10.31 7.84 -0.64
N PRO A 117 9.52 7.88 -1.73
CA PRO A 117 9.50 6.83 -2.75
C PRO A 117 10.88 6.67 -3.43
N HIS A 118 11.19 5.45 -3.86
CA HIS A 118 12.37 5.14 -4.66
C HIS A 118 12.21 5.57 -6.11
N GLU A 119 11.04 5.27 -6.70
CA GLU A 119 10.71 5.50 -8.10
C GLU A 119 9.49 6.42 -8.20
N ARG A 120 9.15 6.82 -9.43
CA ARG A 120 7.99 7.66 -9.71
C ARG A 120 6.70 6.99 -9.27
N TRP A 121 6.55 5.69 -9.53
CA TRP A 121 5.38 4.88 -9.20
C TRP A 121 5.77 3.57 -8.55
N THR A 122 4.94 3.12 -7.63
CA THR A 122 4.91 1.75 -7.15
C THR A 122 3.47 1.27 -7.21
N VAL A 123 3.26 0.12 -7.82
CA VAL A 123 1.95 -0.55 -7.86
C VAL A 123 2.03 -1.80 -6.98
N MET A 124 1.10 -1.93 -6.06
CA MET A 124 0.93 -3.11 -5.24
C MET A 124 -0.38 -3.81 -5.65
N ALA A 125 -0.29 -5.08 -6.03
CA ALA A 125 -1.46 -5.92 -6.26
C ALA A 125 -1.60 -6.95 -5.14
N ASN A 126 -2.78 -7.04 -4.53
CA ASN A 126 -3.07 -8.06 -3.53
C ASN A 126 -3.23 -9.42 -4.22
N VAL A 127 -2.61 -10.45 -3.62
CA VAL A 127 -2.82 -11.85 -4.03
C VAL A 127 -3.91 -12.44 -3.14
N LEU A 128 -5.01 -12.84 -3.77
CA LEU A 128 -6.10 -13.55 -3.12
C LEU A 128 -5.90 -15.06 -3.26
N GLY A 129 -6.35 -15.84 -2.31
CA GLY A 129 -6.34 -17.30 -2.41
C GLY A 129 -7.28 -17.75 -3.53
N GLY A 130 -6.76 -18.61 -4.39
CA GLY A 130 -7.48 -19.32 -5.44
C GLY A 130 -7.50 -20.82 -5.16
N ASP A 131 -7.54 -21.61 -6.23
CA ASP A 131 -7.70 -23.07 -6.16
C ASP A 131 -6.36 -23.83 -6.05
N TYR A 132 -5.23 -23.16 -6.17
CA TYR A 132 -3.92 -23.82 -6.11
C TYR A 132 -3.53 -24.15 -4.66
N PRO A 133 -3.34 -25.41 -4.32
CA PRO A 133 -2.90 -25.81 -2.97
C PRO A 133 -1.42 -25.51 -2.73
N ASP A 134 -0.61 -25.50 -3.79
CA ASP A 134 0.83 -25.19 -3.78
C ASP A 134 1.10 -24.02 -4.71
N LEU A 135 1.64 -22.95 -4.15
CA LEU A 135 1.95 -21.71 -4.87
C LEU A 135 3.40 -21.69 -5.42
N TYR A 136 4.25 -22.63 -5.03
CA TYR A 136 5.66 -22.59 -5.42
C TYR A 136 5.87 -22.61 -6.95
N PRO A 137 5.13 -23.42 -7.74
CA PRO A 137 5.27 -23.38 -9.21
C PRO A 137 4.96 -22.02 -9.81
N THR A 138 4.04 -21.27 -9.20
CA THR A 138 3.63 -19.95 -9.72
C THR A 138 4.74 -18.90 -9.58
N TYR A 139 5.55 -18.97 -8.52
CA TYR A 139 6.66 -18.03 -8.32
C TYR A 139 7.70 -18.12 -9.41
N ARG A 140 7.97 -19.32 -9.95
CA ARG A 140 8.91 -19.51 -11.04
C ARG A 140 8.50 -18.75 -12.30
N HIS A 141 7.21 -18.78 -12.64
CA HIS A 141 6.68 -18.03 -13.77
C HIS A 141 6.80 -16.52 -13.53
N VAL A 142 6.27 -16.04 -12.41
CA VAL A 142 6.28 -14.61 -12.08
C VAL A 142 7.69 -14.05 -12.09
N MET A 143 8.63 -14.72 -11.43
CA MET A 143 10.03 -14.27 -11.36
C MET A 143 10.77 -14.35 -12.69
N ALA A 144 10.40 -15.30 -13.57
CA ALA A 144 10.99 -15.40 -14.91
C ALA A 144 10.44 -14.33 -15.85
N ARG A 145 9.14 -14.03 -15.74
CA ARG A 145 8.47 -13.01 -16.57
C ARG A 145 8.82 -11.59 -16.12
N ASP A 146 8.88 -11.36 -14.82
CA ASP A 146 9.21 -10.07 -14.22
C ASP A 146 10.24 -10.23 -13.10
N PRO A 147 11.55 -10.18 -13.43
CA PRO A 147 12.62 -10.30 -12.43
C PRO A 147 12.67 -9.18 -11.38
N GLU A 148 11.99 -8.06 -11.62
CA GLU A 148 11.93 -6.92 -10.70
C GLU A 148 10.74 -7.00 -9.74
N ALA A 149 9.73 -7.82 -10.04
CA ALA A 149 8.58 -8.01 -9.16
C ALA A 149 8.99 -8.56 -7.79
N LYS A 150 8.40 -8.02 -6.75
CA LYS A 150 8.60 -8.46 -5.36
C LYS A 150 7.33 -9.15 -4.86
N VAL A 151 7.45 -10.44 -4.57
CA VAL A 151 6.35 -11.28 -4.09
C VAL A 151 6.46 -11.47 -2.59
N HIS A 152 5.44 -11.07 -1.86
CA HIS A 152 5.35 -11.17 -0.40
C HIS A 152 4.17 -12.05 0.00
N MET A 153 4.45 -13.21 0.56
CA MET A 153 3.42 -14.13 1.03
C MET A 153 3.32 -14.12 2.56
N TYR A 154 2.09 -14.23 3.07
CA TYR A 154 1.81 -14.06 4.50
C TYR A 154 1.85 -15.38 5.31
N GLY A 155 2.21 -16.51 4.69
CA GLY A 155 2.21 -17.83 5.35
C GLY A 155 0.80 -18.31 5.75
N LYS A 156 -0.24 -17.73 5.16
CA LYS A 156 -1.64 -18.10 5.42
C LYS A 156 -2.05 -19.28 4.54
N GLY A 157 -2.88 -20.17 5.08
CA GLY A 157 -3.52 -21.23 4.25
C GLY A 157 -4.35 -20.61 3.12
N VAL A 158 -4.22 -21.19 1.93
CA VAL A 158 -4.95 -20.75 0.73
C VAL A 158 -6.44 -21.02 0.93
N ARG A 159 -7.26 -19.99 0.71
CA ARG A 159 -8.72 -20.07 0.70
C ARG A 159 -9.24 -19.03 -0.29
N PRO A 160 -10.29 -19.33 -1.09
CA PRO A 160 -10.88 -18.38 -2.03
C PRO A 160 -11.18 -17.03 -1.38
N GLY A 161 -10.78 -15.93 -2.05
CA GLY A 161 -11.00 -14.55 -1.60
C GLY A 161 -10.17 -14.08 -0.40
N ARG A 162 -9.37 -14.95 0.23
CA ARG A 162 -8.51 -14.55 1.35
C ARG A 162 -7.25 -13.87 0.84
N LYS A 163 -6.92 -12.67 1.31
CA LYS A 163 -5.61 -12.04 1.06
C LYS A 163 -4.51 -12.91 1.66
N ILE A 164 -3.68 -13.51 0.80
CA ILE A 164 -2.59 -14.43 1.17
C ILE A 164 -1.21 -13.86 0.89
N GLY A 165 -1.13 -12.76 0.15
CA GLY A 165 0.10 -12.07 -0.19
C GLY A 165 -0.16 -10.80 -0.96
N HIS A 166 0.91 -10.22 -1.50
CA HIS A 166 0.87 -9.13 -2.47
C HIS A 166 2.12 -9.17 -3.35
N VAL A 167 2.03 -8.48 -4.48
CA VAL A 167 3.14 -8.23 -5.39
C VAL A 167 3.36 -6.73 -5.47
N ASN A 168 4.62 -6.29 -5.39
CA ASN A 168 5.03 -4.92 -5.66
C ASN A 168 5.85 -4.85 -6.95
N VAL A 169 5.53 -3.90 -7.83
CA VAL A 169 6.34 -3.49 -8.97
C VAL A 169 6.51 -1.98 -8.96
N ARG A 170 7.63 -1.48 -9.48
CA ARG A 170 7.94 -0.05 -9.44
C ARG A 170 8.64 0.41 -10.72
N GLY A 171 8.55 1.70 -11.05
CA GLY A 171 9.12 2.31 -12.24
C GLY A 171 8.43 3.61 -12.63
N ASP A 172 8.54 3.98 -13.90
CA ASP A 172 8.10 5.28 -14.40
C ASP A 172 6.80 5.24 -15.23
N ASP A 173 6.41 4.08 -15.76
CA ASP A 173 5.20 3.89 -16.57
C ASP A 173 4.11 3.19 -15.75
N LEU A 174 3.13 3.97 -15.30
CA LEU A 174 2.05 3.46 -14.45
C LEU A 174 1.19 2.40 -15.16
N ALA A 175 0.95 2.54 -16.46
CA ALA A 175 0.10 1.59 -17.20
C ALA A 175 0.78 0.22 -17.30
N ASP A 176 2.09 0.20 -17.66
CA ASP A 176 2.90 -1.01 -17.67
C ASP A 176 2.97 -1.67 -16.29
N LEU A 177 3.20 -0.88 -15.24
CA LEU A 177 3.30 -1.39 -13.88
C LEU A 177 1.98 -2.04 -13.41
N ARG A 178 0.84 -1.45 -13.74
CA ARG A 178 -0.47 -2.02 -13.41
C ARG A 178 -0.69 -3.35 -14.11
N GLU A 179 -0.36 -3.45 -15.40
CA GLU A 179 -0.46 -4.70 -16.15
C GLU A 179 0.45 -5.79 -15.54
N ARG A 180 1.71 -5.46 -15.24
CA ARG A 180 2.67 -6.38 -14.63
C ARG A 180 2.23 -6.86 -13.25
N ALA A 181 1.78 -5.96 -12.39
CA ALA A 181 1.30 -6.29 -11.05
C ALA A 181 0.04 -7.18 -11.09
N ALA A 182 -0.93 -6.81 -11.94
CA ALA A 182 -2.16 -7.58 -12.12
C ALA A 182 -1.84 -8.98 -12.66
N HIS A 183 -1.03 -9.10 -13.72
CA HIS A 183 -0.63 -10.40 -14.26
C HIS A 183 0.02 -11.29 -13.19
N ALA A 184 0.97 -10.76 -12.44
CA ALA A 184 1.66 -11.52 -11.40
C ALA A 184 0.69 -12.01 -10.30
N ALA A 185 -0.22 -11.16 -9.85
CA ALA A 185 -1.23 -11.52 -8.86
C ALA A 185 -2.21 -12.57 -9.41
N ASP A 186 -2.73 -12.36 -10.62
CA ASP A 186 -3.70 -13.25 -11.27
C ASP A 186 -3.10 -14.62 -11.59
N TYR A 187 -1.83 -14.67 -11.98
CA TYR A 187 -1.15 -15.93 -12.20
C TYR A 187 -0.96 -16.73 -10.90
N ILE A 188 -0.58 -16.07 -9.80
CA ILE A 188 -0.47 -16.74 -8.49
C ILE A 188 -1.84 -17.23 -8.00
N GLN A 189 -2.90 -16.50 -8.30
CA GLN A 189 -4.28 -16.86 -7.94
C GLN A 189 -4.86 -17.98 -8.82
N GLY A 190 -4.26 -18.25 -9.99
CA GLY A 190 -4.79 -19.21 -10.97
C GLY A 190 -5.90 -18.64 -11.84
N VAL A 191 -6.05 -17.32 -11.91
CA VAL A 191 -7.00 -16.63 -12.79
C VAL A 191 -6.53 -16.67 -14.25
N VAL A 192 -5.21 -16.56 -14.44
CA VAL A 192 -4.55 -16.71 -15.76
C VAL A 192 -3.53 -17.83 -15.70
N THR A 193 -3.25 -18.47 -16.85
CA THR A 193 -2.37 -19.63 -16.96
C THR A 193 -1.17 -19.40 -17.89
N GLU A 194 -1.11 -18.26 -18.59
CA GLU A 194 -0.03 -17.85 -19.50
C GLU A 194 0.30 -16.36 -19.34
#